data_f73674a0aabc5d4c7229090f6604d6ed
#
_entry.id   f73674a0aabc5d4c7229090f6604d6ed
#
_cell.length_a   1.000
_cell.length_b   1.000
_cell.length_c   1.000
_cell.angle_alpha   90.00
_cell.angle_beta   90.00
_cell.angle_gamma   90.00
#
_symmetry.space_group_name_H-M   'P 1'
#
loop_
_entity.id
_entity.type
_entity.pdbx_description
1 polymer ?
#
loop_
_entity_poly.entity_id
_entity_poly.type
_entity_poly.pdbx_seq_one_letter_code
_entity_poly.pdbx_strand_id
1 'polypeptide(L)'
;LHLEAAEIASCQSALETGWYTSYLCVKKHNIFGLVGIGGKFMEFDSWKRCCRAYADLIYSRYDGGDYYEFLIRIGYAEDPDYIRKVKQICN
;
A
#
# COMPACT_ATOMS: atom_id res chain seq x y z
N LEU A 1 -0.48 11.60 -6.07
CA LEU A 1 0.52 10.63 -6.57
C LEU A 1 0.77 10.87 -8.04
N HIS A 2 2.03 10.80 -8.49
CA HIS A 2 2.29 10.79 -9.92
C HIS A 2 1.86 9.43 -10.50
N LEU A 3 1.73 9.36 -11.83
CA LEU A 3 1.09 8.22 -12.48
C LEU A 3 1.74 6.88 -12.17
N GLU A 4 3.07 6.79 -12.25
CA GLU A 4 3.77 5.53 -12.00
C GLU A 4 3.58 5.06 -10.56
N ALA A 5 3.72 5.97 -9.59
CA ALA A 5 3.51 5.63 -8.19
C ALA A 5 2.06 5.20 -7.94
N ALA A 6 1.10 5.84 -8.59
CA ALA A 6 -0.31 5.48 -8.45
C ALA A 6 -0.58 4.07 -8.99
N GLU A 7 0.02 3.72 -10.12
CA GLU A 7 -0.11 2.38 -10.69
C GLU A 7 0.48 1.33 -9.75
N ILE A 8 1.67 1.58 -9.22
CA ILE A 8 2.31 0.65 -8.30
C ILE A 8 1.51 0.53 -7.01
N ALA A 9 1.05 1.65 -6.45
CA ALA A 9 0.23 1.64 -5.25
C ALA A 9 -1.07 0.84 -5.46
N SER A 10 -1.68 0.96 -6.64
CA SER A 10 -2.85 0.18 -6.99
C SER A 10 -2.54 -1.33 -6.95
N CYS A 11 -1.40 -1.74 -7.48
CA CYS A 11 -0.97 -3.14 -7.43
C CYS A 11 -0.70 -3.60 -6.00
N GLN A 12 -0.13 -2.73 -5.17
CA GLN A 12 0.05 -3.02 -3.74
C GLN A 12 -1.29 -3.29 -3.07
N SER A 13 -2.29 -2.44 -3.33
CA SER A 13 -3.60 -2.62 -2.70
C SER A 13 -4.27 -3.92 -3.14
N ALA A 14 -4.13 -4.29 -4.40
CA ALA A 14 -4.67 -5.57 -4.89
C ALA A 14 -3.99 -6.76 -4.20
N LEU A 15 -2.68 -6.69 -4.01
CA LEU A 15 -1.94 -7.75 -3.32
C LEU A 15 -2.34 -7.83 -1.85
N GLU A 16 -2.37 -6.70 -1.16
CA GLU A 16 -2.66 -6.65 0.28
C GLU A 16 -4.07 -7.14 0.61
N THR A 17 -5.01 -6.96 -0.29
CA THR A 17 -6.42 -7.25 -0.03
C THR A 17 -6.91 -8.52 -0.72
N GLY A 18 -6.04 -9.26 -1.40
CA GLY A 18 -6.46 -10.41 -2.19
C GLY A 18 -7.52 -9.98 -3.22
N TRP A 19 -7.20 -8.96 -3.99
CA TRP A 19 -8.10 -8.38 -5.01
C TRP A 19 -9.40 -7.85 -4.39
N TYR A 20 -9.26 -7.15 -3.24
CA TYR A 20 -10.34 -6.42 -2.58
C TYR A 20 -11.42 -7.32 -1.96
N THR A 21 -11.05 -8.55 -1.58
CA THR A 21 -11.97 -9.50 -0.96
C THR A 21 -11.74 -9.69 0.53
N SER A 22 -10.61 -9.20 1.07
CA SER A 22 -10.24 -9.46 2.46
C SER A 22 -11.13 -8.72 3.46
N TYR A 23 -11.13 -9.21 4.71
CA TYR A 23 -11.81 -8.53 5.81
C TYR A 23 -11.34 -7.10 6.00
N LEU A 24 -10.02 -6.85 5.88
CA LEU A 24 -9.47 -5.50 6.00
C LEU A 24 -10.07 -4.56 4.97
N CYS A 25 -10.23 -5.01 3.74
CA CYS A 25 -10.80 -4.19 2.68
C CYS A 25 -12.29 -3.93 2.92
N VAL A 26 -13.06 -5.00 3.15
CA VAL A 26 -14.52 -4.92 3.19
C VAL A 26 -15.02 -4.25 4.47
N LYS A 27 -14.46 -4.59 5.61
CA LYS A 27 -14.94 -4.12 6.91
C LYS A 27 -14.21 -2.91 7.46
N LYS A 28 -12.90 -2.80 7.19
CA LYS A 28 -12.09 -1.71 7.74
C LYS A 28 -11.70 -0.67 6.70
N HIS A 29 -12.06 -0.87 5.45
CA HIS A 29 -11.68 0.02 4.34
C HIS A 29 -10.18 0.26 4.27
N ASN A 30 -9.38 -0.72 4.68
CA ASN A 30 -7.93 -0.62 4.71
C ASN A 30 -7.34 -1.43 3.56
N ILE A 31 -7.13 -0.76 2.43
CA ILE A 31 -6.70 -1.44 1.20
C ILE A 31 -5.18 -1.55 1.07
N PHE A 32 -4.43 -0.94 1.98
CA PHE A 32 -2.96 -0.99 1.94
C PHE A 32 -2.34 -1.75 3.12
N GLY A 33 -3.16 -2.31 4.00
CA GLY A 33 -2.64 -3.01 5.16
C GLY A 33 -1.95 -2.08 6.15
N LEU A 34 -2.37 -0.81 6.24
CA LEU A 34 -1.73 0.16 7.10
C LEU A 34 -1.91 -0.18 8.58
N VAL A 35 -0.83 -0.04 9.33
CA VAL A 35 -0.78 -0.39 10.74
C VAL A 35 -0.56 0.87 11.57
N GLY A 36 -1.33 1.03 12.62
CA GLY A 36 -1.21 2.18 13.52
C GLY A 36 -0.42 1.86 14.77
N ILE A 37 -0.59 2.71 15.77
CA ILE A 37 0.06 2.57 17.07
C ILE A 37 -0.36 1.24 17.70
N GLY A 38 0.60 0.52 18.28
CA GLY A 38 0.34 -0.76 18.92
C GLY A 38 0.27 -1.93 17.94
N GLY A 39 0.60 -1.73 16.68
CA GLY A 39 0.66 -2.80 15.70
C GLY A 39 -0.70 -3.28 15.20
N LYS A 40 -1.76 -2.52 15.44
CA LYS A 40 -3.10 -2.88 14.99
C LYS A 40 -3.39 -2.26 13.63
N PHE A 41 -4.12 -2.98 12.78
CA PHE A 41 -4.55 -2.46 11.49
C PHE A 41 -5.47 -1.26 11.70
N MET A 42 -5.22 -0.21 10.90
CA MET A 42 -6.04 0.99 10.93
C MET A 42 -7.40 0.72 10.29
N GLU A 43 -8.40 1.47 10.73
CA GLU A 43 -9.75 1.44 10.16
C GLU A 43 -10.09 2.82 9.63
N PHE A 44 -10.73 2.87 8.45
CA PHE A 44 -11.08 4.14 7.79
C PHE A 44 -12.56 4.19 7.50
N ASP A 45 -13.09 5.43 7.41
CA ASP A 45 -14.49 5.65 7.06
C ASP A 45 -14.79 5.28 5.61
N SER A 46 -13.77 5.31 4.76
CA SER A 46 -13.92 5.01 3.34
C SER A 46 -12.59 4.59 2.75
N TRP A 47 -12.64 3.96 1.59
CA TRP A 47 -11.41 3.62 0.86
C TRP A 47 -10.64 4.88 0.45
N LYS A 48 -11.35 5.97 0.16
CA LYS A 48 -10.73 7.25 -0.18
C LYS A 48 -9.88 7.78 0.98
N ARG A 49 -10.37 7.64 2.22
CA ARG A 49 -9.62 8.02 3.41
C ARG A 49 -8.37 7.19 3.59
N CYS A 50 -8.46 5.90 3.28
CA CYS A 50 -7.30 5.02 3.31
C CYS A 50 -6.25 5.45 2.27
N CYS A 51 -6.68 5.80 1.07
CA CYS A 51 -5.76 6.29 0.03
C CYS A 51 -5.08 7.58 0.47
N ARG A 52 -5.81 8.48 1.13
CA ARG A 52 -5.25 9.71 1.67
C ARG A 52 -4.18 9.40 2.74
N ALA A 53 -4.48 8.45 3.62
CA ALA A 53 -3.53 8.05 4.65
C ALA A 53 -2.27 7.45 4.04
N TYR A 54 -2.39 6.63 2.99
CA TYR A 54 -1.24 6.10 2.27
C TYR A 54 -0.38 7.25 1.72
N ALA A 55 -1.02 8.22 1.09
CA ALA A 55 -0.30 9.36 0.54
C ALA A 55 0.44 10.13 1.63
N ASP A 56 -0.21 10.35 2.77
CA ASP A 56 0.39 11.12 3.86
C ASP A 56 1.50 10.37 4.58
N LEU A 57 1.35 9.07 4.79
CA LEU A 57 2.29 8.27 5.58
C LEU A 57 3.42 7.68 4.75
N ILE A 58 3.15 7.36 3.51
CA ILE A 58 4.10 6.64 2.65
C ILE A 58 4.60 7.53 1.52
N TYR A 59 3.72 7.95 0.64
CA TYR A 59 4.12 8.69 -0.56
C TYR A 59 4.82 10.01 -0.23
N SER A 60 4.44 10.66 0.87
CA SER A 60 5.06 11.92 1.28
C SER A 60 6.57 11.79 1.53
N ARG A 61 7.06 10.57 1.74
CA ARG A 61 8.48 10.28 1.98
C ARG A 61 9.24 9.99 0.68
N TYR A 62 8.53 9.90 -0.43
CA TYR A 62 9.13 9.59 -1.73
C TYR A 62 9.72 10.86 -2.33
N ASP A 63 10.98 10.78 -2.75
CA ASP A 63 11.74 11.91 -3.29
C ASP A 63 12.13 11.74 -4.75
N GLY A 64 11.52 10.81 -5.46
CA GLY A 64 11.80 10.56 -6.87
C GLY A 64 12.52 9.25 -7.09
N GLY A 65 12.71 8.91 -8.36
CA GLY A 65 13.39 7.67 -8.75
C GLY A 65 12.44 6.48 -8.82
N ASP A 66 13.02 5.29 -8.73
CA ASP A 66 12.27 4.04 -8.84
C ASP A 66 11.40 3.83 -7.59
N TYR A 67 10.09 3.78 -7.77
CA TYR A 67 9.17 3.64 -6.64
C TYR A 67 9.31 2.29 -5.95
N TYR A 68 9.65 1.23 -6.68
CA TYR A 68 9.90 -0.08 -6.05
C TYR A 68 11.12 -0.02 -5.12
N GLU A 69 12.20 0.64 -5.56
CA GLU A 69 13.36 0.80 -4.71
C GLU A 69 13.06 1.65 -3.48
N PHE A 70 12.22 2.67 -3.64
CA PHE A 70 11.74 3.46 -2.51
C PHE A 70 11.02 2.59 -1.49
N LEU A 71 10.11 1.71 -1.93
CA LEU A 71 9.37 0.82 -1.04
C LEU A 71 10.31 -0.14 -0.29
N ILE A 72 11.35 -0.64 -0.97
CA ILE A 72 12.36 -1.48 -0.32
C ILE A 72 13.12 -0.68 0.73
N ARG A 73 13.54 0.53 0.37
CA ARG A 73 14.35 1.39 1.25
C ARG A 73 13.64 1.73 2.55
N ILE A 74 12.34 1.99 2.50
CA ILE A 74 11.58 2.33 3.71
C ILE A 74 11.11 1.10 4.48
N GLY A 75 11.37 -0.11 3.97
CA GLY A 75 10.94 -1.34 4.61
C GLY A 75 9.43 -1.49 4.65
N TYR A 76 8.76 -1.21 3.53
CA TYR A 76 7.29 -1.21 3.48
C TYR A 76 6.69 -2.54 3.93
N ALA A 77 7.32 -3.65 3.57
CA ALA A 77 6.85 -4.98 3.95
C ALA A 77 8.00 -5.85 4.43
N GLU A 78 7.70 -6.78 5.33
CA GLU A 78 8.71 -7.70 5.86
C GLU A 78 9.02 -8.85 4.91
N ASP A 79 8.09 -9.17 4.01
CA ASP A 79 8.25 -10.27 3.06
C ASP A 79 9.35 -9.92 2.05
N PRO A 80 10.45 -10.69 1.97
CA PRO A 80 11.51 -10.40 1.00
C PRO A 80 11.07 -10.53 -0.45
N ASP A 81 9.96 -11.23 -0.71
CA ASP A 81 9.40 -11.38 -2.05
C ASP A 81 8.32 -10.36 -2.38
N TYR A 82 8.08 -9.39 -1.51
CA TYR A 82 6.97 -8.45 -1.66
C TYR A 82 6.99 -7.72 -3.00
N ILE A 83 8.14 -7.17 -3.37
CA ILE A 83 8.26 -6.40 -4.62
C ILE A 83 8.03 -7.29 -5.83
N ARG A 84 8.54 -8.52 -5.80
CA ARG A 84 8.30 -9.47 -6.88
C ARG A 84 6.81 -9.74 -7.06
N LYS A 85 6.09 -9.92 -5.95
CA LYS A 85 4.65 -10.15 -5.98
C LYS A 85 3.89 -8.94 -6.52
N VAL A 86 4.27 -7.73 -6.13
CA VAL A 86 3.66 -6.50 -6.64
C VAL A 86 3.91 -6.39 -8.15
N LYS A 87 5.13 -6.64 -8.59
CA LYS A 87 5.46 -6.59 -10.01
C LYS A 87 4.66 -7.58 -10.84
N GLN A 88 4.38 -8.75 -10.31
CA GLN A 88 3.58 -9.76 -10.99
C GLN A 88 2.16 -9.25 -11.26
N ILE A 89 1.60 -8.48 -10.36
CA ILE A 89 0.27 -7.89 -10.54
C ILE A 89 0.32 -6.74 -11.55
N CYS A 90 1.37 -5.91 -11.48
CA CYS A 90 1.52 -4.75 -12.33
C CYS A 90 1.88 -5.06 -13.78
N ASN A 91 2.45 -6.20 -14.04
CA ASN A 91 2.92 -6.55 -15.40
C ASN A 91 1.99 -7.51 -16.14
#